data_d8fd49cd14a7b6917e623c75cf4428c9
#
_entry.id   d8fd49cd14a7b6917e623c75cf4428c9
#
_cell.length_a   1.000
_cell.length_b   1.000
_cell.length_c   1.000
_cell.angle_alpha   90.00
_cell.angle_beta   90.00
_cell.angle_gamma   90.00
#
_symmetry.space_group_name_H-M   'P 1'
#
loop_
_entity.id
_entity.type
_entity.pdbx_description
1 polymer ?
#
loop_
_entity_poly.entity_id
_entity_poly.type
_entity_poly.pdbx_seq_one_letter_code
_entity_poly.pdbx_strand_id
1 'polypeptide(L)'
;MFDIKSFYEADSVEDAIAALTADPQSQVISGGTDVLIRVREGKDAGRGLVSIHNIPELKGVSLEEDGTIIIRPATSFSHITNDPIIKKHLSMLGEAVDQVGGPQVRNTATIGGNICNGATSADSASTMCALNATVVLKGPEGVREVPVTEFYTGPGRTVRKQNEVCTAFKI
;
A
#
# COMPACT_ATOMS: atom_id res chain seq x y z
N MET A 1 -15.04 -19.08 -7.03
CA MET A 1 -14.11 -18.88 -8.17
C MET A 1 -13.74 -17.40 -8.16
N PHE A 2 -12.51 -17.04 -8.49
CA PHE A 2 -12.12 -15.63 -8.63
C PHE A 2 -12.51 -15.17 -10.03
N ASP A 3 -13.40 -14.19 -10.11
CA ASP A 3 -13.81 -13.55 -11.36
C ASP A 3 -12.91 -12.34 -11.59
N ILE A 4 -11.82 -12.53 -12.32
CA ILE A 4 -10.82 -11.52 -12.65
C ILE A 4 -10.81 -11.35 -14.16
N LYS A 5 -11.08 -10.12 -14.67
CA LYS A 5 -11.08 -9.79 -16.10
C LYS A 5 -9.70 -9.95 -16.74
N SER A 6 -8.67 -9.45 -16.06
CA SER A 6 -7.29 -9.45 -16.52
C SER A 6 -6.32 -9.34 -15.33
N PHE A 7 -5.11 -9.86 -15.50
CA PHE A 7 -4.02 -9.66 -14.56
C PHE A 7 -2.81 -9.16 -15.35
N TYR A 8 -2.30 -8.02 -14.92
CA TYR A 8 -1.11 -7.38 -15.49
C TYR A 8 -0.06 -7.20 -14.42
N GLU A 9 1.13 -7.69 -14.63
CA GLU A 9 2.27 -7.49 -13.73
C GLU A 9 3.11 -6.34 -14.27
N ALA A 10 3.15 -5.24 -13.52
CA ALA A 10 3.87 -4.06 -13.91
C ALA A 10 5.36 -4.15 -13.54
N ASP A 11 6.23 -3.72 -14.45
CA ASP A 11 7.68 -3.72 -14.27
C ASP A 11 8.20 -2.46 -13.56
N SER A 12 7.42 -1.37 -13.58
CA SER A 12 7.76 -0.08 -12.96
C SER A 12 6.50 0.65 -12.48
N VAL A 13 6.70 1.72 -11.70
CA VAL A 13 5.59 2.61 -11.27
C VAL A 13 4.93 3.27 -12.48
N GLU A 14 5.70 3.73 -13.44
CA GLU A 14 5.22 4.33 -14.68
C GLU A 14 4.36 3.36 -15.49
N ASP A 15 4.82 2.13 -15.60
CA ASP A 15 4.10 1.07 -16.30
C ASP A 15 2.78 0.73 -15.59
N ALA A 16 2.77 0.65 -14.25
CA ALA A 16 1.55 0.48 -13.47
C ALA A 16 0.55 1.63 -13.71
N ILE A 17 1.02 2.88 -13.72
CA ILE A 17 0.19 4.06 -13.98
C ILE A 17 -0.39 4.01 -15.39
N ALA A 18 0.41 3.63 -16.39
CA ALA A 18 -0.04 3.49 -17.76
C ALA A 18 -1.14 2.42 -17.89
N ALA A 19 -0.95 1.26 -17.27
CA ALA A 19 -1.93 0.18 -17.27
C ALA A 19 -3.25 0.59 -16.59
N LEU A 20 -3.17 1.26 -15.42
CA LEU A 20 -4.33 1.79 -14.71
C LEU A 20 -5.08 2.87 -15.49
N THR A 21 -4.36 3.69 -16.25
CA THR A 21 -4.94 4.74 -17.09
C THR A 21 -5.64 4.14 -18.32
N ALA A 22 -5.08 3.07 -18.89
CA ALA A 22 -5.65 2.37 -20.04
C ALA A 22 -6.96 1.62 -19.70
N ASP A 23 -7.09 1.09 -18.48
CA ASP A 23 -8.32 0.46 -17.98
C ASP A 23 -8.75 1.08 -16.64
N PRO A 24 -9.62 2.12 -16.67
CA PRO A 24 -10.12 2.80 -15.47
C PRO A 24 -10.92 1.91 -14.51
N GLN A 25 -11.33 0.71 -14.92
CA GLN A 25 -12.00 -0.28 -14.06
C GLN A 25 -11.00 -1.21 -13.36
N SER A 26 -9.75 -1.20 -13.76
CA SER A 26 -8.71 -1.96 -13.09
C SER A 26 -8.33 -1.36 -11.73
N GLN A 27 -7.74 -2.17 -10.89
CA GLN A 27 -7.28 -1.74 -9.56
C GLN A 27 -5.88 -2.30 -9.26
N VAL A 28 -5.17 -1.57 -8.40
CA VAL A 28 -3.86 -2.00 -7.92
C VAL A 28 -4.00 -3.23 -7.02
N ILE A 29 -3.11 -4.18 -7.18
CA ILE A 29 -2.89 -5.27 -6.26
C ILE A 29 -1.41 -5.34 -5.86
N SER A 30 -1.13 -5.54 -4.57
CA SER A 30 0.19 -5.88 -4.04
C SER A 30 0.13 -7.24 -3.36
N GLY A 31 0.07 -7.33 -2.03
CA GLY A 31 -0.07 -8.60 -1.32
C GLY A 31 -1.42 -9.33 -1.51
N GLY A 32 -2.45 -8.64 -1.97
CA GLY A 32 -3.74 -9.24 -2.36
C GLY A 32 -4.62 -9.73 -1.21
N THR A 33 -4.22 -9.61 0.04
CA THR A 33 -4.92 -10.17 1.20
C THR A 33 -6.34 -9.63 1.41
N ASP A 34 -6.63 -8.42 0.94
CA ASP A 34 -7.98 -7.85 0.93
C ASP A 34 -8.63 -7.92 -0.46
N VAL A 35 -7.88 -7.57 -1.51
CA VAL A 35 -8.38 -7.52 -2.89
C VAL A 35 -8.94 -8.87 -3.33
N LEU A 36 -8.21 -9.97 -3.09
CA LEU A 36 -8.66 -11.30 -3.50
C LEU A 36 -9.88 -11.77 -2.71
N ILE A 37 -10.02 -11.36 -1.45
CA ILE A 37 -11.23 -11.66 -0.65
C ILE A 37 -12.43 -10.93 -1.27
N ARG A 38 -12.31 -9.64 -1.59
CA ARG A 38 -13.38 -8.84 -2.21
C ARG A 38 -13.79 -9.39 -3.58
N VAL A 39 -12.82 -9.82 -4.39
CA VAL A 39 -13.10 -10.50 -5.67
C VAL A 39 -13.88 -11.81 -5.44
N ARG A 40 -13.45 -12.63 -4.48
CA ARG A 40 -14.13 -13.89 -4.14
C ARG A 40 -15.56 -13.67 -3.64
N GLU A 41 -15.79 -12.60 -2.90
CA GLU A 41 -17.12 -12.20 -2.40
C GLU A 41 -17.98 -11.51 -3.48
N GLY A 42 -17.46 -11.31 -4.68
CA GLY A 42 -18.18 -10.68 -5.78
C GLY A 42 -18.21 -9.14 -5.74
N LYS A 43 -17.64 -8.52 -4.72
CA LYS A 43 -17.62 -7.04 -4.56
C LYS A 43 -16.78 -6.35 -5.65
N ASP A 44 -15.68 -6.98 -6.06
CA ASP A 44 -14.75 -6.51 -7.08
C ASP A 44 -14.63 -7.51 -8.24
N ALA A 45 -15.68 -8.31 -8.48
CA ALA A 45 -15.74 -9.26 -9.58
C ALA A 45 -15.67 -8.54 -10.95
N GLY A 46 -15.01 -9.18 -11.92
CA GLY A 46 -14.90 -8.67 -13.29
C GLY A 46 -13.92 -7.50 -13.46
N ARG A 47 -13.16 -7.11 -12.43
CA ARG A 47 -12.13 -6.06 -12.55
C ARG A 47 -10.81 -6.60 -13.09
N GLY A 48 -10.05 -5.75 -13.78
CA GLY A 48 -8.64 -5.96 -14.05
C GLY A 48 -7.79 -5.72 -12.80
N LEU A 49 -6.72 -6.48 -12.63
CA LEU A 49 -5.75 -6.30 -11.55
C LEU A 49 -4.40 -5.89 -12.13
N VAL A 50 -3.83 -4.80 -11.63
CA VAL A 50 -2.48 -4.34 -11.96
C VAL A 50 -1.59 -4.60 -10.74
N SER A 51 -0.71 -5.58 -10.87
CA SER A 51 0.21 -5.98 -9.81
C SER A 51 1.40 -5.04 -9.76
N ILE A 52 1.65 -4.51 -8.56
CA ILE A 52 2.86 -3.74 -8.22
C ILE A 52 3.78 -4.53 -7.27
N HIS A 53 3.43 -5.79 -7.01
CA HIS A 53 4.06 -6.59 -5.95
C HIS A 53 5.56 -6.80 -6.18
N ASN A 54 5.97 -6.96 -7.43
CA ASN A 54 7.35 -7.29 -7.77
C ASN A 54 8.20 -6.08 -8.19
N ILE A 55 7.66 -4.86 -8.16
CA ILE A 55 8.41 -3.65 -8.45
C ILE A 55 9.44 -3.40 -7.33
N PRO A 56 10.76 -3.50 -7.61
CA PRO A 56 11.79 -3.45 -6.57
C PRO A 56 11.84 -2.11 -5.84
N GLU A 57 11.63 -1.00 -6.56
CA GLU A 57 11.65 0.37 -6.00
C GLU A 57 10.52 0.64 -5.01
N LEU A 58 9.51 -0.23 -4.93
CA LEU A 58 8.40 -0.13 -3.99
C LEU A 58 8.61 -0.97 -2.72
N LYS A 59 9.81 -1.54 -2.50
CA LYS A 59 10.12 -2.40 -1.35
C LYS A 59 11.23 -1.82 -0.49
N GLY A 60 11.13 -2.03 0.83
CA GLY A 60 12.17 -1.72 1.80
C GLY A 60 11.89 -0.47 2.63
N VAL A 61 12.82 -0.22 3.53
CA VAL A 61 12.85 0.93 4.44
C VAL A 61 14.21 1.60 4.31
N SER A 62 14.25 2.93 4.29
CA SER A 62 15.48 3.71 4.30
C SER A 62 15.41 4.85 5.31
N LEU A 63 16.55 5.23 5.84
CA LEU A 63 16.73 6.43 6.67
C LEU A 63 17.57 7.42 5.84
N GLU A 64 17.00 8.58 5.57
CA GLU A 64 17.65 9.63 4.81
C GLU A 64 18.59 10.46 5.70
N GLU A 65 19.46 11.27 5.10
CA GLU A 65 20.46 12.07 5.82
C GLU A 65 19.83 13.14 6.74
N ASP A 66 18.64 13.63 6.39
CA ASP A 66 17.87 14.59 7.18
C ASP A 66 17.09 13.97 8.34
N GLY A 67 17.16 12.64 8.48
CA GLY A 67 16.46 11.89 9.52
C GLY A 67 15.09 11.37 9.08
N THR A 68 14.61 11.71 7.88
CA THR A 68 13.35 11.18 7.35
C THR A 68 13.44 9.68 7.11
N ILE A 69 12.45 8.94 7.59
CA ILE A 69 12.33 7.51 7.31
C ILE A 69 11.35 7.30 6.16
N ILE A 70 11.82 6.62 5.12
CA ILE A 70 11.02 6.26 3.96
C ILE A 70 10.63 4.78 4.06
N ILE A 71 9.34 4.50 4.05
CA ILE A 71 8.82 3.13 3.98
C ILE A 71 8.14 2.95 2.62
N ARG A 72 8.60 1.98 1.84
CA ARG A 72 8.06 1.69 0.51
C ARG A 72 6.77 0.87 0.62
N PRO A 73 5.74 1.14 -0.21
CA PRO A 73 4.38 0.61 -0.01
C PRO A 73 4.24 -0.90 -0.21
N ALA A 74 5.05 -1.54 -1.05
CA ALA A 74 5.04 -2.98 -1.25
C ALA A 74 5.89 -3.75 -0.20
N THR A 75 6.35 -3.07 0.86
CA THR A 75 7.06 -3.70 1.97
C THR A 75 6.07 -4.50 2.82
N SER A 76 6.37 -5.78 3.05
CA SER A 76 5.53 -6.66 3.84
C SER A 76 5.59 -6.31 5.34
N PHE A 77 4.55 -6.65 6.08
CA PHE A 77 4.53 -6.45 7.53
C PHE A 77 5.64 -7.23 8.24
N SER A 78 5.92 -8.47 7.81
CA SER A 78 7.05 -9.24 8.36
C SER A 78 8.40 -8.56 8.13
N HIS A 79 8.59 -7.87 6.99
CA HIS A 79 9.79 -7.06 6.76
C HIS A 79 9.82 -5.90 7.76
N ILE A 80 8.75 -5.12 7.88
CA ILE A 80 8.66 -3.95 8.77
C ILE A 80 8.94 -4.34 10.21
N THR A 81 8.31 -5.40 10.71
CA THR A 81 8.54 -5.91 12.08
C THR A 81 10.01 -6.26 12.35
N ASN A 82 10.74 -6.73 11.34
CA ASN A 82 12.11 -7.18 11.49
C ASN A 82 13.18 -6.16 11.08
N ASP A 83 12.77 -5.07 10.43
CA ASP A 83 13.69 -4.05 9.93
C ASP A 83 14.42 -3.32 11.06
N PRO A 84 15.77 -3.17 11.00
CA PRO A 84 16.54 -2.52 12.05
C PRO A 84 16.25 -1.04 12.23
N ILE A 85 15.89 -0.32 11.16
CA ILE A 85 15.50 1.10 11.21
C ILE A 85 14.19 1.23 11.97
N ILE A 86 13.21 0.39 11.64
CA ILE A 86 11.90 0.37 12.31
C ILE A 86 12.07 0.02 13.79
N LYS A 87 12.83 -1.04 14.11
CA LYS A 87 13.08 -1.44 15.50
C LYS A 87 13.71 -0.33 16.33
N LYS A 88 14.60 0.44 15.73
CA LYS A 88 15.35 1.50 16.44
C LYS A 88 14.54 2.79 16.56
N HIS A 89 13.81 3.19 15.52
CA HIS A 89 13.22 4.52 15.42
C HIS A 89 11.70 4.56 15.45
N LEU A 90 11.03 3.47 15.03
CA LEU A 90 9.58 3.37 14.88
C LEU A 90 9.04 2.05 15.48
N SER A 91 9.53 1.64 16.66
CA SER A 91 9.14 0.36 17.29
C SER A 91 7.62 0.20 17.40
N MET A 92 6.92 1.29 17.69
CA MET A 92 5.45 1.31 17.74
C MET A 92 4.79 0.85 16.43
N LEU A 93 5.37 1.20 15.27
CA LEU A 93 4.87 0.71 13.99
C LEU A 93 5.15 -0.78 13.82
N GLY A 94 6.36 -1.23 14.17
CA GLY A 94 6.72 -2.65 14.15
C GLY A 94 5.79 -3.50 15.00
N GLU A 95 5.48 -3.06 16.21
CA GLU A 95 4.54 -3.72 17.14
C GLU A 95 3.11 -3.75 16.59
N ALA A 96 2.63 -2.62 16.03
CA ALA A 96 1.27 -2.54 15.46
C ALA A 96 1.07 -3.51 14.29
N VAL A 97 2.03 -3.55 13.34
CA VAL A 97 1.90 -4.44 12.19
C VAL A 97 2.14 -5.92 12.52
N ASP A 98 2.81 -6.21 13.63
CA ASP A 98 2.98 -7.60 14.11
C ASP A 98 1.69 -8.20 14.70
N GLN A 99 0.70 -7.37 15.00
CA GLN A 99 -0.64 -7.82 15.42
C GLN A 99 -1.55 -8.21 14.26
N VAL A 100 -1.17 -7.91 13.01
CA VAL A 100 -2.00 -8.19 11.83
C VAL A 100 -2.08 -9.70 11.56
N GLY A 101 -3.25 -10.28 11.76
CA GLY A 101 -3.54 -11.68 11.39
C GLY A 101 -2.46 -12.68 11.86
N GLY A 102 -2.18 -13.68 11.02
CA GLY A 102 -1.12 -14.66 11.27
C GLY A 102 0.14 -14.39 10.44
N PRO A 103 1.23 -15.13 10.69
CA PRO A 103 2.50 -14.97 9.96
C PRO A 103 2.35 -15.07 8.43
N GLN A 104 1.45 -15.93 7.93
CA GLN A 104 1.19 -16.09 6.50
C GLN A 104 0.62 -14.78 5.89
N VAL A 105 -0.28 -14.12 6.62
CA VAL A 105 -0.85 -12.83 6.21
C VAL A 105 0.24 -11.77 6.23
N ARG A 106 1.02 -11.67 7.31
CA ARG A 106 2.08 -10.65 7.46
C ARG A 106 3.21 -10.79 6.43
N ASN A 107 3.50 -12.01 5.98
CA ASN A 107 4.50 -12.23 4.92
C ASN A 107 4.05 -11.69 3.56
N THR A 108 2.74 -11.58 3.32
CA THR A 108 2.16 -11.21 2.03
C THR A 108 1.53 -9.81 2.06
N ALA A 109 0.82 -9.47 3.13
CA ALA A 109 0.22 -8.15 3.31
C ALA A 109 1.30 -7.06 3.38
N THR A 110 1.01 -5.93 2.74
CA THR A 110 1.95 -4.80 2.63
C THR A 110 1.38 -3.56 3.29
N ILE A 111 2.26 -2.68 3.77
CA ILE A 111 1.85 -1.42 4.41
C ILE A 111 1.02 -0.55 3.46
N GLY A 112 1.41 -0.47 2.19
CA GLY A 112 0.66 0.27 1.17
C GLY A 112 -0.71 -0.30 0.92
N GLY A 113 -0.83 -1.64 0.87
CA GLY A 113 -2.13 -2.31 0.75
C GLY A 113 -3.06 -1.99 1.92
N ASN A 114 -2.55 -2.07 3.15
CA ASN A 114 -3.32 -1.79 4.37
C ASN A 114 -3.79 -0.33 4.42
N ILE A 115 -2.91 0.64 4.18
CA ILE A 115 -3.25 2.06 4.19
C ILE A 115 -4.18 2.43 3.02
N CYS A 116 -3.85 2.01 1.78
CA CYS A 116 -4.62 2.38 0.59
C CYS A 116 -5.98 1.67 0.48
N ASN A 117 -6.20 0.56 1.19
CA ASN A 117 -7.50 -0.09 1.29
C ASN A 117 -8.55 0.79 2.00
N GLY A 118 -8.11 1.73 2.84
CA GLY A 118 -8.99 2.67 3.54
C GLY A 118 -9.91 2.03 4.58
N ALA A 119 -9.60 0.82 5.03
CA ALA A 119 -10.38 0.15 6.06
C ALA A 119 -10.30 0.95 7.38
N THR A 120 -11.45 1.13 8.05
CA THR A 120 -11.53 1.85 9.34
C THR A 120 -10.77 1.16 10.46
N SER A 121 -10.56 -0.14 10.33
CA SER A 121 -9.82 -1.00 11.28
C SER A 121 -8.44 -1.38 10.77
N ALA A 122 -7.86 -0.62 9.82
CA ALA A 122 -6.52 -0.89 9.34
C ALA A 122 -5.50 -0.73 10.48
N ASP A 123 -4.82 -1.80 10.84
CA ASP A 123 -3.98 -1.89 12.04
C ASP A 123 -2.83 -0.87 12.04
N SER A 124 -2.26 -0.57 10.87
CA SER A 124 -1.20 0.42 10.75
C SER A 124 -1.69 1.88 10.68
N ALA A 125 -2.97 2.12 10.39
CA ALA A 125 -3.46 3.46 10.10
C ALA A 125 -3.36 4.42 11.28
N SER A 126 -3.79 4.00 12.48
CA SER A 126 -3.73 4.81 13.69
C SER A 126 -2.28 5.15 14.06
N THR A 127 -1.38 4.19 13.92
CA THR A 127 0.05 4.39 14.17
C THR A 127 0.68 5.35 13.18
N MET A 128 0.35 5.22 11.89
CA MET A 128 0.83 6.14 10.86
C MET A 128 0.29 7.57 11.07
N CYS A 129 -0.96 7.71 11.55
CA CYS A 129 -1.50 9.01 11.97
C CYS A 129 -0.74 9.60 13.17
N ALA A 130 -0.46 8.79 14.19
CA ALA A 130 0.29 9.23 15.37
C ALA A 130 1.74 9.64 15.03
N LEU A 131 2.33 9.04 14.03
CA LEU A 131 3.65 9.36 13.50
C LEU A 131 3.65 10.54 12.51
N ASN A 132 2.50 11.18 12.26
CA ASN A 132 2.34 12.25 11.25
C ASN A 132 2.86 11.86 9.87
N ALA A 133 2.68 10.60 9.48
CA ALA A 133 3.18 10.10 8.22
C ALA A 133 2.57 10.84 7.03
N THR A 134 3.35 10.99 5.98
CA THR A 134 2.94 11.56 4.70
C THR A 134 2.90 10.46 3.63
N VAL A 135 1.79 10.36 2.93
CA VAL A 135 1.60 9.44 1.80
C VAL A 135 2.07 10.11 0.52
N VAL A 136 2.98 9.48 -0.20
CA VAL A 136 3.46 9.95 -1.52
C VAL A 136 2.72 9.20 -2.61
N LEU A 137 2.00 9.93 -3.44
CA LEU A 137 1.23 9.41 -4.57
C LEU A 137 1.84 9.86 -5.88
N LYS A 138 1.95 8.96 -6.85
CA LYS A 138 2.40 9.26 -8.22
C LYS A 138 1.31 8.87 -9.21
N GLY A 139 1.00 9.76 -10.12
CA GLY A 139 0.02 9.57 -11.18
C GLY A 139 0.46 10.23 -12.49
N PRO A 140 -0.40 10.24 -13.52
CA PRO A 140 -0.07 10.88 -14.81
C PRO A 140 0.28 12.35 -14.70
N GLU A 141 -0.28 13.06 -13.70
CA GLU A 141 -0.08 14.48 -13.45
C GLU A 141 1.17 14.78 -12.63
N GLY A 142 1.93 13.77 -12.20
CA GLY A 142 3.14 13.91 -11.40
C GLY A 142 3.00 13.29 -10.00
N VAL A 143 3.81 13.81 -9.08
CA VAL A 143 3.89 13.37 -7.68
C VAL A 143 3.20 14.38 -6.78
N ARG A 144 2.44 13.88 -5.80
CA ARG A 144 1.87 14.71 -4.72
C ARG A 144 2.00 14.03 -3.38
N GLU A 145 2.05 14.83 -2.34
CA GLU A 145 2.14 14.38 -0.95
C GLU A 145 0.86 14.72 -0.21
N VAL A 146 0.39 13.80 0.63
CA VAL A 146 -0.83 13.95 1.41
C VAL A 146 -0.55 13.49 2.83
N PRO A 147 -0.78 14.31 3.87
CA PRO A 147 -0.75 13.84 5.25
C PRO A 147 -1.69 12.65 5.42
N VAL A 148 -1.26 11.61 6.12
CA VAL A 148 -2.09 10.40 6.31
C VAL A 148 -3.42 10.72 7.01
N THR A 149 -3.47 11.76 7.85
CA THR A 149 -4.69 12.26 8.51
C THR A 149 -5.72 12.85 7.54
N GLU A 150 -5.28 13.28 6.37
CA GLU A 150 -6.12 13.81 5.29
C GLU A 150 -6.36 12.80 4.16
N PHE A 151 -5.73 11.62 4.27
CA PHE A 151 -5.76 10.62 3.22
C PHE A 151 -7.10 9.88 3.13
N TYR A 152 -7.81 9.73 4.26
CA TYR A 152 -9.06 9.00 4.34
C TYR A 152 -10.26 9.94 4.18
N THR A 153 -11.21 9.57 3.30
CA THR A 153 -12.46 10.32 3.07
C THR A 153 -13.70 9.60 3.59
N GLY A 154 -13.52 8.42 4.16
CA GLY A 154 -14.56 7.58 4.74
C GLY A 154 -14.22 6.09 4.68
N PRO A 155 -15.06 5.21 5.21
CA PRO A 155 -14.82 3.78 5.21
C PRO A 155 -14.56 3.22 3.80
N GLY A 156 -13.39 2.60 3.60
CA GLY A 156 -12.96 2.05 2.31
C GLY A 156 -12.68 3.10 1.22
N ARG A 157 -12.51 4.37 1.61
CA ARG A 157 -12.31 5.48 0.65
C ARG A 157 -11.14 6.35 1.05
N THR A 158 -10.32 6.68 0.07
CA THR A 158 -9.14 7.56 0.20
C THR A 158 -9.15 8.64 -0.87
N VAL A 159 -8.29 9.64 -0.73
CA VAL A 159 -8.10 10.69 -1.75
C VAL A 159 -7.26 10.23 -2.95
N ARG A 160 -6.75 8.99 -2.93
CA ARG A 160 -6.00 8.41 -4.04
C ARG A 160 -6.89 8.29 -5.28
N LYS A 161 -6.48 8.85 -6.41
CA LYS A 161 -7.14 8.67 -7.70
C LYS A 161 -6.93 7.23 -8.20
N GLN A 162 -7.81 6.77 -9.07
CA GLN A 162 -7.80 5.40 -9.60
C GLN A 162 -6.46 5.05 -10.30
N ASN A 163 -5.88 6.00 -11.02
CA ASN A 163 -4.62 5.86 -11.75
C ASN A 163 -3.41 6.45 -11.01
N GLU A 164 -3.49 6.61 -9.69
CA GLU A 164 -2.35 6.92 -8.84
C GLU A 164 -1.85 5.66 -8.14
N VAL A 165 -0.54 5.58 -7.97
CA VAL A 165 0.16 4.55 -7.19
C VAL A 165 0.79 5.21 -5.97
N CYS A 166 0.59 4.63 -4.79
CA CYS A 166 1.36 5.01 -3.61
C CYS A 166 2.80 4.55 -3.82
N THR A 167 3.77 5.45 -3.62
CA THR A 167 5.19 5.16 -3.87
C THR A 167 6.06 5.20 -2.62
N ALA A 168 5.61 5.91 -1.58
CA ALA A 168 6.30 5.97 -0.29
C ALA A 168 5.39 6.46 0.82
N PHE A 169 5.80 6.16 2.05
CA PHE A 169 5.40 6.85 3.27
C PHE A 169 6.64 7.52 3.84
N LYS A 170 6.52 8.81 4.20
CA LYS A 170 7.57 9.61 4.85
C LYS A 170 7.19 9.82 6.31
N ILE A 171 8.13 9.64 7.22
CA ILE A 171 7.98 9.83 8.67
C ILE A 171 9.16 10.59 9.21
#